data_95e1d75c584d27dbc6e852d809365068
#
_entry.id   95e1d75c584d27dbc6e852d809365068
#
_cell.length_a   1.000
_cell.length_b   1.000
_cell.length_c   1.000
_cell.angle_alpha   90.00
_cell.angle_beta   90.00
_cell.angle_gamma   90.00
#
_symmetry.space_group_name_H-M   'P 1'
#
loop_
_entity.id
_entity.type
_entity.pdbx_description
1 polymer ?
#
loop_
_entity_poly.entity_id
_entity_poly.type
_entity_poly.pdbx_seq_one_letter_code
_entity_poly.pdbx_strand_id
1 'polypeptide(L)'
;MGEINEGLHMKVVRKILLAAGSVLFAALALAQQPTKVIGFMTDFDVKDDAVGICKAVMDGVAPGVRVIDITHQSEPYNIAMGARFLAGSAPYFPKDAVFVVVIDPGVGSTRKAIIARSRLGQTFVLPDNGLLTLVADRDGIVEAHEITNRAWMIGSGISSTFHGRDIFSPAGAHAARGDDMAQAGPALDVSKLVRLDLHNATVDATGLHGEVIGTDGPYGNLVLNVPAESFAQLGYKLGDRVPVTLDGKSYAFPLVKTFSDVAVGKELFYIDSRGRLSLGINQRNFSETYEVGEGAALTIPKK
;
A
#
# COMPACT_ATOMS: atom_id res chain seq x y z
N MET A 1 -50.17 -55.73 21.43
CA MET A 1 -50.05 -55.06 20.09
C MET A 1 -49.68 -53.62 20.20
N GLY A 2 -49.28 -53.07 21.37
CA GLY A 2 -48.94 -51.68 21.64
C GLY A 2 -47.44 -51.35 21.62
N GLU A 3 -46.55 -52.24 21.99
CA GLU A 3 -45.12 -51.93 22.22
C GLU A 3 -44.24 -51.86 20.96
N ILE A 4 -44.67 -52.39 19.78
CA ILE A 4 -43.88 -52.41 18.57
C ILE A 4 -43.95 -51.06 17.86
N ASN A 5 -44.95 -50.21 18.13
CA ASN A 5 -45.17 -48.95 17.41
C ASN A 5 -44.38 -47.75 18.02
N GLU A 6 -44.09 -47.75 19.32
CA GLU A 6 -43.33 -46.64 19.97
C GLU A 6 -41.86 -46.68 19.59
N GLY A 7 -41.26 -47.90 19.47
CA GLY A 7 -39.87 -48.03 19.08
C GLY A 7 -39.57 -47.55 17.63
N LEU A 8 -40.54 -47.69 16.74
CA LEU A 8 -40.43 -47.28 15.35
C LEU A 8 -40.57 -45.75 15.23
N HIS A 9 -41.51 -45.14 15.98
CA HIS A 9 -41.70 -43.71 16.04
C HIS A 9 -40.47 -42.98 16.60
N MET A 10 -39.88 -43.49 17.68
CA MET A 10 -38.66 -42.91 18.27
C MET A 10 -37.45 -43.01 17.35
N LYS A 11 -37.29 -44.09 16.58
CA LYS A 11 -36.22 -44.25 15.58
C LYS A 11 -36.39 -43.29 14.37
N VAL A 12 -37.62 -43.05 13.95
CA VAL A 12 -37.93 -42.11 12.84
C VAL A 12 -37.70 -40.66 13.27
N VAL A 13 -38.18 -40.27 14.48
CA VAL A 13 -37.97 -38.93 15.04
C VAL A 13 -36.48 -38.67 15.25
N ARG A 14 -35.70 -39.63 15.75
CA ARG A 14 -34.25 -39.50 15.92
C ARG A 14 -33.48 -39.36 14.60
N LYS A 15 -33.92 -40.05 13.54
CA LYS A 15 -33.36 -39.90 12.17
C LYS A 15 -33.69 -38.54 11.56
N ILE A 16 -34.89 -38.00 11.78
CA ILE A 16 -35.31 -36.68 11.30
C ILE A 16 -34.53 -35.57 12.03
N LEU A 17 -34.36 -35.70 13.36
CA LEU A 17 -33.56 -34.73 14.14
C LEU A 17 -32.08 -34.76 13.78
N LEU A 18 -31.49 -35.93 13.47
CA LEU A 18 -30.13 -36.06 13.00
C LEU A 18 -29.96 -35.48 11.58
N ALA A 19 -30.94 -35.72 10.68
CA ALA A 19 -30.91 -35.12 9.34
C ALA A 19 -31.09 -33.58 9.37
N ALA A 20 -32.01 -33.07 10.20
CA ALA A 20 -32.22 -31.66 10.39
C ALA A 20 -30.99 -30.98 11.04
N GLY A 21 -30.33 -31.63 12.01
CA GLY A 21 -29.08 -31.16 12.59
C GLY A 21 -27.93 -31.11 11.58
N SER A 22 -27.84 -32.13 10.71
CA SER A 22 -26.82 -32.17 9.66
C SER A 22 -27.03 -31.10 8.57
N VAL A 23 -28.28 -30.80 8.22
CA VAL A 23 -28.63 -29.75 7.26
C VAL A 23 -28.37 -28.36 7.87
N LEU A 24 -28.67 -28.20 9.17
CA LEU A 24 -28.38 -26.93 9.88
C LEU A 24 -26.88 -26.71 10.03
N PHE A 25 -26.11 -27.79 10.32
CA PHE A 25 -24.64 -27.72 10.36
C PHE A 25 -24.00 -27.45 8.98
N ALA A 26 -24.56 -28.04 7.91
CA ALA A 26 -24.14 -27.76 6.54
C ALA A 26 -24.52 -26.36 6.10
N ALA A 27 -25.66 -25.81 6.55
CA ALA A 27 -26.05 -24.42 6.31
C ALA A 27 -25.20 -23.40 7.08
N LEU A 28 -24.74 -23.75 8.31
CA LEU A 28 -23.75 -22.93 9.03
C LEU A 28 -22.33 -23.06 8.46
N ALA A 29 -22.00 -24.16 7.79
CA ALA A 29 -20.71 -24.35 7.12
C ALA A 29 -20.63 -23.66 5.74
N LEU A 30 -21.74 -23.17 5.22
CA LEU A 30 -21.80 -22.12 4.20
C LEU A 30 -21.50 -20.73 4.79
N ALA A 31 -20.96 -20.69 6.02
CA ALA A 31 -20.46 -19.50 6.67
C ALA A 31 -19.47 -18.80 5.75
N GLN A 32 -19.84 -17.60 5.37
CA GLN A 32 -19.09 -16.61 4.62
C GLN A 32 -17.59 -16.91 4.62
N GLN A 33 -17.05 -17.10 3.42
CA GLN A 33 -15.58 -17.04 3.25
C GLN A 33 -15.10 -15.82 4.01
N PRO A 34 -14.11 -15.94 4.90
CA PRO A 34 -13.63 -14.77 5.62
C PRO A 34 -13.27 -13.70 4.60
N THR A 35 -13.88 -12.52 4.71
CA THR A 35 -13.59 -11.40 3.83
C THR A 35 -12.10 -11.09 3.94
N LYS A 36 -11.47 -10.86 2.80
CA LYS A 36 -10.06 -10.48 2.74
C LYS A 36 -9.90 -9.12 3.42
N VAL A 37 -8.73 -8.88 4.00
CA VAL A 37 -8.42 -7.57 4.58
C VAL A 37 -8.22 -6.53 3.47
N ILE A 38 -8.74 -5.32 3.67
CA ILE A 38 -8.47 -4.16 2.82
C ILE A 38 -7.39 -3.31 3.48
N GLY A 39 -6.27 -3.07 2.78
CA GLY A 39 -5.33 -1.99 3.09
C GLY A 39 -5.83 -0.69 2.43
N PHE A 40 -6.14 0.34 3.21
CA PHE A 40 -6.71 1.58 2.69
C PHE A 40 -5.71 2.74 2.83
N MET A 41 -5.48 3.45 1.73
CA MET A 41 -4.57 4.59 1.68
C MET A 41 -5.11 5.69 0.79
N THR A 42 -5.04 6.93 1.26
CA THR A 42 -5.45 8.13 0.51
C THR A 42 -4.59 9.33 0.89
N ASP A 43 -4.78 10.44 0.17
CA ASP A 43 -4.28 11.77 0.52
C ASP A 43 -5.42 12.69 1.03
N PHE A 44 -6.52 12.13 1.55
CA PHE A 44 -7.72 12.87 1.95
C PHE A 44 -7.58 13.60 3.29
N ASP A 45 -6.51 13.30 4.07
CA ASP A 45 -6.40 13.64 5.49
C ASP A 45 -7.52 12.95 6.33
N VAL A 46 -7.57 13.25 7.61
CA VAL A 46 -8.53 12.71 8.59
C VAL A 46 -9.37 13.81 9.25
N LYS A 47 -9.34 15.03 8.67
CA LYS A 47 -10.03 16.20 9.23
C LYS A 47 -11.50 16.23 8.90
N ASP A 48 -11.90 15.61 7.78
CA ASP A 48 -13.30 15.57 7.35
C ASP A 48 -13.83 14.12 7.31
N ASP A 49 -15.00 13.94 6.72
CA ASP A 49 -15.74 12.68 6.69
C ASP A 49 -15.36 11.76 5.51
N ALA A 50 -14.49 12.17 4.59
CA ALA A 50 -14.22 11.46 3.34
C ALA A 50 -13.74 10.01 3.58
N VAL A 51 -12.78 9.81 4.51
CA VAL A 51 -12.27 8.48 4.88
C VAL A 51 -13.37 7.62 5.51
N GLY A 52 -14.16 8.21 6.41
CA GLY A 52 -15.28 7.54 7.07
C GLY A 52 -16.36 7.08 6.09
N ILE A 53 -16.72 7.94 5.14
CA ILE A 53 -17.68 7.63 4.06
C ILE A 53 -17.17 6.48 3.20
N CYS A 54 -15.90 6.50 2.77
CA CYS A 54 -15.31 5.42 1.98
C CYS A 54 -15.39 4.07 2.72
N LYS A 55 -15.06 4.03 4.01
CA LYS A 55 -15.18 2.82 4.84
C LYS A 55 -16.61 2.34 5.00
N ALA A 56 -17.56 3.25 5.19
CA ALA A 56 -18.97 2.91 5.27
C ALA A 56 -19.48 2.28 3.95
N VAL A 57 -19.03 2.77 2.79
CA VAL A 57 -19.33 2.18 1.49
C VAL A 57 -18.72 0.77 1.39
N MET A 58 -17.47 0.59 1.83
CA MET A 58 -16.84 -0.74 1.84
C MET A 58 -17.62 -1.73 2.71
N ASP A 59 -18.02 -1.34 3.91
CA ASP A 59 -18.81 -2.19 4.82
C ASP A 59 -20.20 -2.49 4.25
N GLY A 60 -20.83 -1.52 3.58
CA GLY A 60 -22.12 -1.71 2.92
C GLY A 60 -22.10 -2.75 1.79
N VAL A 61 -20.98 -2.88 1.05
CA VAL A 61 -20.80 -3.88 -0.03
C VAL A 61 -20.30 -5.21 0.53
N ALA A 62 -19.41 -5.20 1.50
CA ALA A 62 -18.83 -6.39 2.15
C ALA A 62 -18.96 -6.28 3.67
N PRO A 63 -20.14 -6.58 4.24
CA PRO A 63 -20.41 -6.42 5.67
C PRO A 63 -19.38 -7.13 6.54
N GLY A 64 -18.81 -6.41 7.52
CA GLY A 64 -17.78 -6.91 8.42
C GLY A 64 -16.38 -7.01 7.78
N VAL A 65 -16.15 -6.41 6.61
CA VAL A 65 -14.81 -6.35 6.03
C VAL A 65 -13.85 -5.59 6.95
N ARG A 66 -12.68 -6.18 7.19
CA ARG A 66 -11.64 -5.52 7.99
C ARG A 66 -10.84 -4.57 7.14
N VAL A 67 -10.93 -3.28 7.43
CA VAL A 67 -10.13 -2.23 6.80
C VAL A 67 -8.99 -1.83 7.72
N ILE A 68 -7.76 -1.85 7.20
CA ILE A 68 -6.54 -1.38 7.88
C ILE A 68 -6.07 -0.14 7.15
N ASP A 69 -6.04 0.99 7.86
CA ASP A 69 -5.49 2.22 7.30
C ASP A 69 -3.98 2.12 7.19
N ILE A 70 -3.45 2.35 6.00
CA ILE A 70 -2.01 2.51 5.78
C ILE A 70 -1.62 3.95 6.17
N THR A 71 -2.24 4.91 5.52
CA THR A 71 -2.22 6.33 5.87
C THR A 71 -3.28 7.07 5.07
N HIS A 72 -3.76 8.20 5.61
CA HIS A 72 -4.60 9.17 4.89
C HIS A 72 -3.97 10.57 4.87
N GLN A 73 -2.75 10.66 5.39
CA GLN A 73 -1.97 11.89 5.52
C GLN A 73 -0.70 11.84 4.65
N SER A 74 -0.75 11.14 3.51
CA SER A 74 0.25 11.34 2.48
C SER A 74 0.15 12.77 1.94
N GLU A 75 1.26 13.31 1.48
CA GLU A 75 1.27 14.62 0.85
C GLU A 75 0.27 14.67 -0.31
N PRO A 76 -0.63 15.68 -0.34
CA PRO A 76 -1.64 15.77 -1.39
C PRO A 76 -1.03 15.73 -2.80
N TYR A 77 -1.64 14.93 -3.67
CA TYR A 77 -1.26 14.76 -5.08
C TYR A 77 0.09 14.07 -5.32
N ASN A 78 0.85 13.71 -4.28
CA ASN A 78 2.16 13.07 -4.42
C ASN A 78 2.02 11.56 -4.72
N ILE A 79 1.84 11.24 -6.02
CA ILE A 79 1.69 9.86 -6.50
C ILE A 79 2.96 9.05 -6.21
N ALA A 80 4.15 9.66 -6.31
CA ALA A 80 5.43 8.99 -6.06
C ALA A 80 5.57 8.54 -4.60
N MET A 81 5.19 9.40 -3.65
CA MET A 81 5.14 9.05 -2.22
C MET A 81 4.14 7.92 -1.98
N GLY A 82 2.95 7.99 -2.59
CA GLY A 82 1.94 6.94 -2.51
C GLY A 82 2.43 5.59 -3.04
N ALA A 83 3.10 5.57 -4.19
CA ALA A 83 3.71 4.37 -4.76
C ALA A 83 4.75 3.75 -3.80
N ARG A 84 5.58 4.58 -3.15
CA ARG A 84 6.57 4.13 -2.15
C ARG A 84 5.90 3.56 -0.90
N PHE A 85 4.86 4.22 -0.39
CA PHE A 85 4.12 3.73 0.79
C PHE A 85 3.40 2.42 0.49
N LEU A 86 2.74 2.32 -0.67
CA LEU A 86 2.08 1.09 -1.11
C LEU A 86 3.09 -0.08 -1.22
N ALA A 87 4.18 0.13 -1.95
CA ALA A 87 5.21 -0.89 -2.11
C ALA A 87 5.88 -1.27 -0.78
N GLY A 88 6.08 -0.30 0.12
CA GLY A 88 6.65 -0.53 1.44
C GLY A 88 5.72 -1.27 2.40
N SER A 89 4.40 -1.09 2.26
CA SER A 89 3.40 -1.69 3.16
C SER A 89 2.92 -3.06 2.70
N ALA A 90 2.76 -3.26 1.39
CA ALA A 90 2.18 -4.47 0.81
C ALA A 90 2.82 -5.79 1.30
N PRO A 91 4.15 -5.91 1.51
CA PRO A 91 4.78 -7.14 2.00
C PRO A 91 4.32 -7.59 3.40
N TYR A 92 3.78 -6.68 4.20
CA TYR A 92 3.31 -6.97 5.57
C TYR A 92 1.84 -7.36 5.65
N PHE A 93 1.13 -7.31 4.51
CA PHE A 93 -0.25 -7.74 4.39
C PHE A 93 -0.35 -9.19 3.92
N PRO A 94 -1.48 -9.87 4.20
CA PRO A 94 -1.74 -11.21 3.65
C PRO A 94 -1.59 -11.24 2.12
N LYS A 95 -1.23 -12.42 1.58
CA LYS A 95 -1.05 -12.60 0.12
C LYS A 95 -2.33 -12.40 -0.70
N ASP A 96 -3.48 -12.52 -0.09
CA ASP A 96 -4.79 -12.32 -0.70
C ASP A 96 -5.42 -10.96 -0.33
N ALA A 97 -4.67 -10.08 0.34
CA ALA A 97 -5.16 -8.75 0.70
C ALA A 97 -5.56 -7.93 -0.52
N VAL A 98 -6.52 -7.04 -0.31
CA VAL A 98 -6.95 -6.04 -1.28
C VAL A 98 -6.43 -4.67 -0.83
N PHE A 99 -5.87 -3.90 -1.74
CA PHE A 99 -5.44 -2.53 -1.48
C PHE A 99 -6.35 -1.55 -2.23
N VAL A 100 -6.97 -0.64 -1.50
CA VAL A 100 -7.68 0.50 -2.08
C VAL A 100 -6.81 1.72 -1.85
N VAL A 101 -6.29 2.29 -2.94
CA VAL A 101 -5.33 3.39 -2.87
C VAL A 101 -5.82 4.55 -3.73
N VAL A 102 -6.06 5.70 -3.11
CA VAL A 102 -6.64 6.85 -3.81
C VAL A 102 -5.78 8.10 -3.54
N ILE A 103 -4.77 8.29 -4.37
CA ILE A 103 -4.04 9.55 -4.55
C ILE A 103 -4.24 9.89 -6.02
N ASP A 104 -5.18 10.80 -6.29
CA ASP A 104 -5.79 10.91 -7.60
C ASP A 104 -5.96 12.37 -8.07
N PRO A 105 -4.86 13.05 -8.42
CA PRO A 105 -4.95 14.39 -9.00
C PRO A 105 -5.71 14.45 -10.33
N GLY A 106 -5.95 13.27 -10.96
CA GLY A 106 -6.71 13.11 -12.20
C GLY A 106 -8.17 12.71 -12.02
N VAL A 107 -8.76 12.85 -10.81
CA VAL A 107 -10.17 12.52 -10.58
C VAL A 107 -11.09 13.23 -11.57
N GLY A 108 -12.05 12.50 -12.16
CA GLY A 108 -12.96 13.05 -13.16
C GLY A 108 -12.37 13.26 -14.56
N SER A 109 -11.10 12.98 -14.79
CA SER A 109 -10.46 13.01 -16.11
C SER A 109 -10.63 11.69 -16.89
N THR A 110 -9.90 11.54 -17.98
CA THR A 110 -9.87 10.30 -18.79
C THR A 110 -8.97 9.20 -18.21
N ARG A 111 -8.30 9.43 -17.04
CA ARG A 111 -7.50 8.40 -16.39
C ARG A 111 -8.38 7.20 -16.02
N LYS A 112 -7.90 6.01 -16.23
CA LYS A 112 -8.66 4.78 -15.92
C LYS A 112 -8.71 4.53 -14.42
N ALA A 113 -9.85 4.02 -13.95
CA ALA A 113 -9.94 3.35 -12.66
C ALA A 113 -9.68 1.87 -12.90
N ILE A 114 -8.75 1.26 -12.15
CA ILE A 114 -8.35 -0.12 -12.41
C ILE A 114 -8.42 -1.00 -11.16
N ILE A 115 -8.60 -2.29 -11.42
CA ILE A 115 -8.36 -3.36 -10.48
C ILE A 115 -7.28 -4.25 -11.08
N ALA A 116 -6.23 -4.55 -10.33
CA ALA A 116 -5.09 -5.31 -10.81
C ALA A 116 -4.66 -6.37 -9.77
N ARG A 117 -4.10 -7.50 -10.22
CA ARG A 117 -3.60 -8.58 -9.37
C ARG A 117 -2.11 -8.76 -9.59
N SER A 118 -1.35 -8.78 -8.49
CA SER A 118 0.07 -9.14 -8.54
C SER A 118 0.27 -10.66 -8.66
N ARG A 119 1.46 -11.07 -9.08
CA ARG A 119 1.86 -12.49 -9.10
C ARG A 119 1.83 -13.13 -7.71
N LEU A 120 1.94 -12.34 -6.66
CA LEU A 120 1.86 -12.81 -5.27
C LEU A 120 0.42 -13.04 -4.79
N GLY A 121 -0.60 -12.62 -5.57
CA GLY A 121 -2.02 -12.82 -5.28
C GLY A 121 -2.73 -11.62 -4.68
N GLN A 122 -2.00 -10.56 -4.30
CA GLN A 122 -2.59 -9.32 -3.79
C GLN A 122 -3.33 -8.57 -4.90
N THR A 123 -4.44 -7.95 -4.56
CA THR A 123 -5.29 -7.17 -5.48
C THR A 123 -5.19 -5.69 -5.16
N PHE A 124 -5.10 -4.84 -6.18
CA PHE A 124 -4.93 -3.40 -6.08
C PHE A 124 -6.05 -2.70 -6.83
N VAL A 125 -6.77 -1.81 -6.17
CA VAL A 125 -7.86 -1.00 -6.71
C VAL A 125 -7.46 0.47 -6.57
N LEU A 126 -7.17 1.12 -7.69
CA LEU A 126 -6.53 2.43 -7.70
C LEU A 126 -6.70 3.14 -9.07
N PRO A 127 -6.42 4.45 -9.16
CA PRO A 127 -6.29 5.11 -10.45
C PRO A 127 -5.05 4.62 -11.19
N ASP A 128 -5.16 4.42 -12.50
CA ASP A 128 -4.03 4.11 -13.38
C ASP A 128 -3.24 5.38 -13.68
N ASN A 129 -2.44 5.81 -12.70
CA ASN A 129 -1.64 7.03 -12.73
C ASN A 129 -0.18 6.83 -12.28
N GLY A 130 0.24 5.56 -12.14
CA GLY A 130 1.59 5.21 -11.72
C GLY A 130 1.73 4.75 -10.27
N LEU A 131 0.69 4.82 -9.45
CA LEU A 131 0.71 4.30 -8.06
C LEU A 131 1.18 2.85 -7.97
N LEU A 132 0.91 2.04 -9.00
CA LEU A 132 1.26 0.62 -9.04
C LEU A 132 2.73 0.35 -9.44
N THR A 133 3.49 1.37 -9.85
CA THR A 133 4.82 1.22 -10.45
C THR A 133 5.74 0.32 -9.63
N LEU A 134 6.01 0.65 -8.39
CA LEU A 134 6.98 -0.07 -7.56
C LEU A 134 6.50 -1.48 -7.15
N VAL A 135 5.20 -1.69 -7.00
CA VAL A 135 4.63 -3.03 -6.79
C VAL A 135 4.78 -3.86 -8.06
N ALA A 136 4.51 -3.28 -9.23
CA ALA A 136 4.66 -3.98 -10.51
C ALA A 136 6.12 -4.37 -10.78
N ASP A 137 7.09 -3.53 -10.39
CA ASP A 137 8.53 -3.83 -10.52
C ASP A 137 8.95 -4.99 -9.62
N ARG A 138 8.52 -4.97 -8.36
CA ARG A 138 8.91 -5.98 -7.38
C ARG A 138 8.19 -7.31 -7.59
N ASP A 139 6.86 -7.27 -7.77
CA ASP A 139 6.02 -8.46 -7.69
C ASP A 139 5.49 -8.92 -9.05
N GLY A 140 5.52 -8.04 -10.07
CA GLY A 140 4.87 -8.26 -11.36
C GLY A 140 3.34 -8.21 -11.27
N ILE A 141 2.69 -7.71 -12.32
CA ILE A 141 1.23 -7.72 -12.45
C ILE A 141 0.85 -8.78 -13.47
N VAL A 142 -0.10 -9.64 -13.13
CA VAL A 142 -0.52 -10.77 -13.98
C VAL A 142 -1.89 -10.56 -14.60
N GLU A 143 -2.71 -9.68 -14.04
CA GLU A 143 -4.07 -9.42 -14.49
C GLU A 143 -4.46 -7.99 -14.13
N ALA A 144 -5.18 -7.30 -15.02
CA ALA A 144 -5.76 -6.00 -14.77
C ALA A 144 -7.05 -5.79 -15.57
N HIS A 145 -8.00 -5.08 -14.97
CA HIS A 145 -9.27 -4.71 -15.61
C HIS A 145 -9.57 -3.24 -15.35
N GLU A 146 -10.19 -2.58 -16.32
CA GLU A 146 -10.75 -1.25 -16.12
C GLU A 146 -12.08 -1.39 -15.38
N ILE A 147 -12.29 -0.60 -14.33
CA ILE A 147 -13.53 -0.62 -13.57
C ILE A 147 -14.54 0.24 -14.33
N THR A 148 -15.41 -0.41 -15.09
CA THR A 148 -16.47 0.22 -15.90
C THR A 148 -17.86 -0.33 -15.59
N ASN A 149 -17.93 -1.51 -14.94
CA ASN A 149 -19.20 -2.11 -14.56
C ASN A 149 -19.87 -1.33 -13.43
N ARG A 150 -21.04 -0.78 -13.71
CA ARG A 150 -21.82 0.01 -12.74
C ARG A 150 -22.24 -0.79 -11.50
N ALA A 151 -22.34 -2.10 -11.58
CA ALA A 151 -22.62 -2.96 -10.41
C ALA A 151 -21.44 -3.02 -9.41
N TRP A 152 -20.24 -2.63 -9.83
CA TRP A 152 -19.02 -2.53 -9.00
C TRP A 152 -18.80 -1.12 -8.43
N MET A 153 -19.71 -0.21 -8.65
CA MET A 153 -19.65 1.19 -8.23
C MET A 153 -20.83 1.50 -7.30
N ILE A 154 -20.83 2.70 -6.72
CA ILE A 154 -22.01 3.15 -5.96
C ILE A 154 -23.25 3.24 -6.87
N GLY A 155 -24.43 2.85 -6.36
CA GLY A 155 -25.62 2.67 -7.19
C GLY A 155 -26.21 3.95 -7.81
N SER A 156 -26.00 5.13 -7.20
CA SER A 156 -26.43 6.43 -7.71
C SER A 156 -25.42 7.05 -8.68
N GLY A 157 -25.60 8.26 -9.14
CA GLY A 157 -24.68 8.94 -10.05
C GLY A 157 -23.25 9.01 -9.53
N ILE A 158 -22.24 8.81 -10.40
CA ILE A 158 -20.83 8.97 -10.06
C ILE A 158 -20.49 10.46 -10.00
N SER A 159 -19.95 10.92 -8.88
CA SER A 159 -19.41 12.27 -8.74
C SER A 159 -18.14 12.43 -9.58
N SER A 160 -17.96 13.59 -10.18
CA SER A 160 -16.72 13.92 -10.91
C SER A 160 -15.53 14.22 -9.98
N THR A 161 -15.75 14.30 -8.66
CA THR A 161 -14.74 14.73 -7.69
C THR A 161 -14.53 13.76 -6.53
N PHE A 162 -15.30 12.64 -6.46
CA PHE A 162 -15.16 11.70 -5.35
C PHE A 162 -15.16 10.22 -5.78
N HIS A 163 -14.27 9.88 -6.70
CA HIS A 163 -14.13 8.49 -7.17
C HIS A 163 -13.66 7.54 -6.06
N GLY A 164 -13.03 8.04 -5.00
CA GLY A 164 -12.71 7.28 -3.78
C GLY A 164 -13.94 6.58 -3.22
N ARG A 165 -15.03 7.34 -3.04
CA ARG A 165 -16.33 6.85 -2.57
C ARG A 165 -17.06 6.02 -3.63
N ASP A 166 -17.11 6.52 -4.87
CA ASP A 166 -18.06 6.05 -5.86
C ASP A 166 -17.56 4.86 -6.68
N ILE A 167 -16.25 4.72 -6.84
CA ILE A 167 -15.61 3.71 -7.70
C ILE A 167 -14.66 2.81 -6.88
N PHE A 168 -13.64 3.38 -6.22
CA PHE A 168 -12.57 2.58 -5.64
C PHE A 168 -12.99 1.82 -4.39
N SER A 169 -13.75 2.45 -3.48
CA SER A 169 -14.23 1.80 -2.25
C SER A 169 -15.17 0.62 -2.54
N PRO A 170 -16.24 0.76 -3.35
CA PRO A 170 -17.11 -0.37 -3.66
C PRO A 170 -16.36 -1.46 -4.44
N ALA A 171 -15.52 -1.12 -5.42
CA ALA A 171 -14.74 -2.12 -6.17
C ALA A 171 -13.76 -2.90 -5.28
N GLY A 172 -13.11 -2.22 -4.34
CA GLY A 172 -12.26 -2.86 -3.33
C GLY A 172 -13.02 -3.83 -2.44
N ALA A 173 -14.22 -3.45 -2.02
CA ALA A 173 -15.09 -4.30 -1.20
C ALA A 173 -15.60 -5.53 -1.98
N HIS A 174 -15.98 -5.38 -3.26
CA HIS A 174 -16.29 -6.53 -4.14
C HIS A 174 -15.11 -7.51 -4.21
N ALA A 175 -13.90 -7.01 -4.44
CA ALA A 175 -12.69 -7.84 -4.47
C ALA A 175 -12.41 -8.52 -3.13
N ALA A 176 -12.62 -7.82 -1.99
CA ALA A 176 -12.42 -8.35 -0.65
C ALA A 176 -13.46 -9.42 -0.28
N ARG A 177 -14.68 -9.29 -0.77
CA ARG A 177 -15.74 -10.30 -0.65
C ARG A 177 -15.43 -11.56 -1.47
N GLY A 178 -14.52 -11.48 -2.44
CA GLY A 178 -14.12 -12.59 -3.29
C GLY A 178 -14.83 -12.64 -4.64
N ASP A 179 -15.48 -11.57 -5.06
CA ASP A 179 -16.08 -11.46 -6.39
C ASP A 179 -14.99 -11.55 -7.46
N ASP A 180 -15.33 -12.12 -8.60
CA ASP A 180 -14.41 -12.25 -9.73
C ASP A 180 -14.09 -10.88 -10.34
N MET A 181 -12.83 -10.44 -10.25
CA MET A 181 -12.40 -9.13 -10.73
C MET A 181 -12.61 -8.93 -12.24
N ALA A 182 -12.74 -10.00 -13.02
CA ALA A 182 -13.09 -9.91 -14.45
C ALA A 182 -14.47 -9.29 -14.66
N GLN A 183 -15.34 -9.33 -13.67
CA GLN A 183 -16.66 -8.69 -13.72
C GLN A 183 -16.61 -7.17 -13.53
N ALA A 184 -15.48 -6.61 -13.06
CA ALA A 184 -15.33 -5.15 -12.89
C ALA A 184 -15.35 -4.42 -14.24
N GLY A 185 -14.92 -5.08 -15.33
CA GLY A 185 -14.94 -4.53 -16.68
C GLY A 185 -13.90 -5.15 -17.61
N PRO A 186 -13.58 -4.52 -18.75
CA PRO A 186 -12.71 -5.10 -19.77
C PRO A 186 -11.29 -5.31 -19.27
N ALA A 187 -10.66 -6.39 -19.71
CA ALA A 187 -9.25 -6.66 -19.43
C ALA A 187 -8.34 -5.60 -20.07
N LEU A 188 -7.28 -5.28 -19.36
CA LEU A 188 -6.24 -4.34 -19.79
C LEU A 188 -4.93 -5.09 -20.09
N ASP A 189 -4.18 -4.57 -21.05
CA ASP A 189 -2.81 -4.98 -21.29
C ASP A 189 -1.93 -4.44 -20.13
N VAL A 190 -1.45 -5.33 -19.26
CA VAL A 190 -0.66 -4.97 -18.09
C VAL A 190 0.65 -4.24 -18.44
N SER A 191 1.16 -4.43 -19.66
CA SER A 191 2.36 -3.73 -20.15
C SER A 191 2.12 -2.26 -20.47
N LYS A 192 0.85 -1.84 -20.58
CA LYS A 192 0.43 -0.48 -20.90
C LYS A 192 -0.09 0.30 -19.69
N LEU A 193 -0.05 -0.29 -18.50
CA LEU A 193 -0.38 0.44 -17.28
C LEU A 193 0.59 1.61 -17.09
N VAL A 194 0.07 2.73 -16.60
CA VAL A 194 0.86 3.94 -16.40
C VAL A 194 1.99 3.67 -15.41
N ARG A 195 3.18 4.14 -15.76
CA ARG A 195 4.39 4.00 -14.95
C ARG A 195 4.95 5.37 -14.59
N LEU A 196 5.40 5.53 -13.35
CA LEU A 196 6.22 6.68 -12.95
C LEU A 196 7.67 6.43 -13.34
N ASP A 197 8.36 7.48 -13.70
CA ASP A 197 9.82 7.46 -13.83
C ASP A 197 10.43 7.65 -12.43
N LEU A 198 10.55 6.55 -11.69
CA LEU A 198 11.16 6.51 -10.36
C LEU A 198 12.51 5.82 -10.46
N HIS A 199 13.56 6.59 -10.49
CA HIS A 199 14.92 6.08 -10.60
C HIS A 199 15.63 6.03 -9.23
N ASN A 200 16.53 5.08 -9.09
CA ASN A 200 17.48 5.02 -7.98
C ASN A 200 18.70 5.90 -8.30
N ALA A 201 19.44 6.27 -7.25
CA ALA A 201 20.71 6.93 -7.39
C ALA A 201 21.67 6.17 -8.31
N THR A 202 22.47 6.89 -9.08
CA THR A 202 23.49 6.33 -9.96
C THR A 202 24.87 6.35 -9.30
N VAL A 203 25.74 5.40 -9.65
CA VAL A 203 27.13 5.34 -9.19
C VAL A 203 28.04 5.35 -10.41
N ASP A 204 28.99 6.28 -10.45
CA ASP A 204 29.98 6.40 -11.53
C ASP A 204 31.43 6.52 -10.98
N ALA A 205 32.38 6.99 -11.82
CA ALA A 205 33.76 7.17 -11.40
C ALA A 205 33.95 8.26 -10.34
N THR A 206 33.05 9.25 -10.28
CA THR A 206 33.12 10.40 -9.35
C THR A 206 32.47 10.11 -8.01
N GLY A 207 31.53 9.16 -7.96
CA GLY A 207 30.81 8.80 -6.75
C GLY A 207 29.37 8.40 -7.01
N LEU A 208 28.53 8.65 -6.03
CA LEU A 208 27.08 8.42 -6.07
C LEU A 208 26.36 9.75 -6.26
N HIS A 209 25.38 9.74 -7.15
CA HIS A 209 24.50 10.85 -7.46
C HIS A 209 23.06 10.44 -7.20
N GLY A 210 22.40 11.12 -6.29
CA GLY A 210 21.04 10.83 -5.85
C GLY A 210 20.28 12.07 -5.43
N GLU A 211 19.15 11.85 -4.82
CA GLU A 211 18.24 12.90 -4.35
C GLU A 211 17.47 12.48 -3.11
N VAL A 212 16.93 13.45 -2.40
CA VAL A 212 15.96 13.27 -1.33
C VAL A 212 14.60 12.97 -1.95
N ILE A 213 14.00 11.86 -1.58
CA ILE A 213 12.69 11.42 -2.08
C ILE A 213 11.56 11.57 -1.06
N GLY A 214 11.80 12.25 0.04
CA GLY A 214 10.84 12.55 1.08
C GLY A 214 11.46 12.55 2.45
N THR A 215 10.61 12.76 3.45
CA THR A 215 10.98 12.74 4.87
C THR A 215 10.24 11.61 5.60
N ASP A 216 10.86 11.13 6.67
CA ASP A 216 10.32 10.04 7.50
C ASP A 216 9.41 10.61 8.60
N GLY A 217 8.12 10.69 8.31
CA GLY A 217 7.05 11.05 9.23
C GLY A 217 7.33 12.27 10.10
N PRO A 218 6.99 12.25 11.39
CA PRO A 218 7.18 13.39 12.26
C PRO A 218 8.64 13.62 12.68
N TYR A 219 9.54 12.68 12.35
CA TYR A 219 10.96 12.74 12.76
C TYR A 219 11.80 13.61 11.83
N GLY A 220 11.35 13.83 10.58
CA GLY A 220 12.03 14.67 9.60
C GLY A 220 13.38 14.12 9.13
N ASN A 221 13.61 12.80 9.26
CA ASN A 221 14.76 12.16 8.62
C ASN A 221 14.61 12.22 7.10
N LEU A 222 15.69 12.49 6.37
CA LEU A 222 15.66 12.47 4.92
C LEU A 222 15.74 11.03 4.41
N VAL A 223 14.78 10.64 3.57
CA VAL A 223 14.79 9.37 2.83
C VAL A 223 15.38 9.63 1.45
N LEU A 224 16.39 8.86 1.07
CA LEU A 224 17.11 9.05 -0.18
C LEU A 224 16.71 7.98 -1.22
N ASN A 225 16.84 8.31 -2.52
CA ASN A 225 16.68 7.32 -3.60
C ASN A 225 17.88 6.37 -3.74
N VAL A 226 18.65 6.17 -2.67
CA VAL A 226 19.91 5.45 -2.61
C VAL A 226 19.71 4.08 -1.97
N PRO A 227 19.60 2.97 -2.75
CA PRO A 227 19.61 1.63 -2.20
C PRO A 227 20.92 1.33 -1.46
N ALA A 228 20.86 0.51 -0.40
CA ALA A 228 22.01 0.13 0.39
C ALA A 228 23.14 -0.52 -0.46
N GLU A 229 22.76 -1.32 -1.47
CA GLU A 229 23.70 -1.95 -2.40
C GLU A 229 24.42 -0.94 -3.30
N SER A 230 23.76 0.15 -3.70
CA SER A 230 24.37 1.25 -4.47
C SER A 230 25.37 2.01 -3.59
N PHE A 231 24.99 2.32 -2.36
CA PHE A 231 25.87 2.98 -1.39
C PHE A 231 27.10 2.11 -1.04
N ALA A 232 26.92 0.80 -0.90
CA ALA A 232 28.03 -0.13 -0.59
C ALA A 232 29.16 -0.10 -1.63
N GLN A 233 28.88 0.27 -2.90
CA GLN A 233 29.86 0.39 -3.97
C GLN A 233 30.86 1.54 -3.73
N LEU A 234 30.55 2.47 -2.84
CA LEU A 234 31.44 3.58 -2.49
C LEU A 234 32.56 3.19 -1.54
N GLY A 235 32.45 2.04 -0.85
CA GLY A 235 33.49 1.49 0.02
C GLY A 235 33.44 1.96 1.49
N TYR A 236 32.49 2.81 1.88
CA TYR A 236 32.32 3.25 3.27
C TYR A 236 31.82 2.11 4.17
N LYS A 237 32.25 2.15 5.44
CA LYS A 237 31.89 1.18 6.49
C LYS A 237 31.36 1.88 7.72
N LEU A 238 30.65 1.15 8.56
CA LEU A 238 30.20 1.66 9.86
C LEU A 238 31.37 2.27 10.65
N GLY A 239 31.15 3.47 11.17
CA GLY A 239 32.14 4.29 11.85
C GLY A 239 32.85 5.32 10.96
N ASP A 240 32.81 5.19 9.65
CA ASP A 240 33.39 6.18 8.74
C ASP A 240 32.60 7.49 8.76
N ARG A 241 33.30 8.61 8.59
CA ARG A 241 32.65 9.89 8.26
C ARG A 241 32.50 10.00 6.75
N VAL A 242 31.27 10.04 6.29
CA VAL A 242 30.91 10.09 4.86
C VAL A 242 30.77 11.54 4.43
N PRO A 243 31.62 12.05 3.55
CA PRO A 243 31.44 13.36 2.95
C PRO A 243 30.24 13.34 2.01
N VAL A 244 29.45 14.38 2.00
CA VAL A 244 28.29 14.54 1.13
C VAL A 244 28.13 16.01 0.74
N THR A 245 27.80 16.24 -0.52
CA THR A 245 27.24 17.52 -0.96
C THR A 245 25.73 17.33 -1.05
N LEU A 246 25.00 18.06 -0.23
CA LEU A 246 23.55 18.01 -0.13
C LEU A 246 23.01 19.41 -0.42
N ASP A 247 22.17 19.55 -1.43
CA ASP A 247 21.64 20.83 -1.89
C ASP A 247 22.73 21.90 -2.09
N GLY A 248 23.84 21.51 -2.73
CA GLY A 248 24.98 22.38 -3.01
C GLY A 248 25.89 22.71 -1.81
N LYS A 249 25.58 22.26 -0.60
CA LYS A 249 26.38 22.47 0.63
C LYS A 249 27.14 21.20 0.99
N SER A 250 28.40 21.34 1.40
CA SER A 250 29.25 20.19 1.77
C SER A 250 29.20 19.90 3.26
N TYR A 251 29.04 18.64 3.59
CA TYR A 251 28.98 18.10 4.95
C TYR A 251 29.79 16.82 5.07
N ALA A 252 29.95 16.33 6.31
CA ALA A 252 30.47 14.98 6.56
C ALA A 252 29.81 14.43 7.82
N PHE A 253 29.05 13.34 7.70
CA PHE A 253 28.31 12.72 8.78
C PHE A 253 28.79 11.29 9.04
N PRO A 254 28.75 10.79 10.27
CA PRO A 254 29.12 9.42 10.56
C PRO A 254 28.09 8.44 9.98
N LEU A 255 28.59 7.35 9.39
CA LEU A 255 27.76 6.20 9.02
C LEU A 255 27.66 5.27 10.24
N VAL A 256 26.48 5.09 10.76
CA VAL A 256 26.23 4.31 11.96
C VAL A 256 25.09 3.30 11.74
N LYS A 257 24.93 2.37 12.68
CA LYS A 257 23.88 1.34 12.59
C LYS A 257 22.54 1.87 13.09
N THR A 258 22.55 2.72 14.12
CA THR A 258 21.33 3.21 14.78
C THR A 258 21.53 4.60 15.36
N PHE A 259 20.44 5.29 15.68
CA PHE A 259 20.44 6.64 16.27
C PHE A 259 21.23 6.73 17.58
N SER A 260 21.21 5.68 18.42
CA SER A 260 21.92 5.65 19.70
C SER A 260 23.45 5.60 19.59
N ASP A 261 23.99 5.37 18.39
CA ASP A 261 25.44 5.37 18.16
C ASP A 261 26.04 6.78 18.09
N VAL A 262 25.20 7.80 18.09
CA VAL A 262 25.60 9.21 18.18
C VAL A 262 24.89 9.90 19.34
N ALA A 263 25.50 10.95 19.89
CA ALA A 263 24.87 11.72 20.95
C ALA A 263 23.58 12.40 20.47
N VAL A 264 22.66 12.71 21.39
CA VAL A 264 21.44 13.48 21.12
C VAL A 264 21.80 14.80 20.42
N GLY A 265 21.08 15.13 19.36
CA GLY A 265 21.30 16.32 18.54
C GLY A 265 22.44 16.19 17.52
N LYS A 266 23.01 14.98 17.33
CA LYS A 266 24.05 14.76 16.31
C LYS A 266 23.48 14.06 15.09
N GLU A 267 24.05 14.42 13.96
CA GLU A 267 23.71 13.93 12.64
C GLU A 267 24.28 12.53 12.40
N LEU A 268 23.60 11.76 11.53
CA LEU A 268 24.03 10.42 11.13
C LEU A 268 23.54 10.06 9.73
N PHE A 269 24.35 9.26 9.03
CA PHE A 269 23.88 8.37 7.96
C PHE A 269 23.56 7.00 8.55
N TYR A 270 22.50 6.37 8.03
CA TYR A 270 22.10 5.02 8.40
C TYR A 270 21.36 4.35 7.23
N ILE A 271 21.29 3.03 7.26
CA ILE A 271 20.39 2.31 6.34
C ILE A 271 19.06 2.12 7.06
N ASP A 272 18.01 2.63 6.45
CA ASP A 272 16.66 2.56 7.01
C ASP A 272 16.06 1.15 6.95
N SER A 273 14.87 0.96 7.54
CA SER A 273 14.16 -0.32 7.57
C SER A 273 13.66 -0.82 6.20
N ARG A 274 13.75 0.03 5.17
CA ARG A 274 13.40 -0.29 3.78
C ARG A 274 14.64 -0.52 2.89
N GLY A 275 15.83 -0.56 3.50
CA GLY A 275 17.08 -0.82 2.80
C GLY A 275 17.61 0.38 2.01
N ARG A 276 17.30 1.61 2.39
CA ARG A 276 17.79 2.84 1.77
C ARG A 276 18.73 3.59 2.68
N LEU A 277 19.69 4.29 2.09
CA LEU A 277 20.49 5.27 2.84
C LEU A 277 19.58 6.44 3.25
N SER A 278 19.71 6.85 4.49
CA SER A 278 18.93 7.94 5.07
C SER A 278 19.83 8.85 5.92
N LEU A 279 19.41 10.10 6.06
CA LEU A 279 20.04 11.10 6.92
C LEU A 279 19.12 11.46 8.07
N GLY A 280 19.64 11.54 9.26
CA GLY A 280 18.87 11.94 10.44
C GLY A 280 19.69 12.69 11.46
N ILE A 281 19.00 13.23 12.47
CA ILE A 281 19.58 13.78 13.69
C ILE A 281 18.98 13.00 14.87
N ASN A 282 19.82 12.50 15.76
CA ASN A 282 19.34 11.79 16.92
C ASN A 282 18.42 12.70 17.79
N GLN A 283 17.13 12.36 17.87
CA GLN A 283 16.06 13.08 18.58
C GLN A 283 15.81 14.52 18.08
N ARG A 284 16.08 14.82 16.81
CA ARG A 284 15.76 16.10 16.18
C ARG A 284 15.35 15.91 14.71
N ASN A 285 14.72 16.94 14.14
CA ASN A 285 14.28 16.97 12.76
C ASN A 285 15.43 17.46 11.87
N PHE A 286 15.91 16.60 10.94
CA PHE A 286 16.98 16.94 10.00
C PHE A 286 16.48 17.92 8.94
N SER A 287 15.30 17.64 8.35
CA SER A 287 14.72 18.46 7.28
C SER A 287 14.54 19.92 7.73
N GLU A 288 13.98 20.15 8.91
CA GLU A 288 13.81 21.50 9.47
C GLU A 288 15.15 22.13 9.83
N THR A 289 16.10 21.38 10.41
CA THR A 289 17.39 21.91 10.87
C THR A 289 18.26 22.39 9.70
N TYR A 290 18.21 21.67 8.56
CA TYR A 290 19.03 21.95 7.39
C TYR A 290 18.26 22.65 6.27
N GLU A 291 16.95 22.84 6.43
CA GLU A 291 16.03 23.40 5.44
C GLU A 291 16.09 22.63 4.10
N VAL A 292 16.13 21.29 4.18
CA VAL A 292 16.26 20.38 3.02
C VAL A 292 15.06 19.45 2.96
N GLY A 293 14.46 19.31 1.78
CA GLY A 293 13.30 18.48 1.53
C GLY A 293 13.39 17.66 0.25
N GLU A 294 12.25 17.12 -0.19
CA GLU A 294 12.11 16.32 -1.42
C GLU A 294 12.65 17.08 -2.64
N GLY A 295 13.35 16.39 -3.53
CA GLY A 295 13.98 16.92 -4.73
C GLY A 295 15.37 17.48 -4.52
N ALA A 296 15.86 17.63 -3.28
CA ALA A 296 17.21 18.10 -3.03
C ALA A 296 18.25 17.09 -3.54
N ALA A 297 19.15 17.55 -4.39
CA ALA A 297 20.21 16.72 -4.95
C ALA A 297 21.28 16.37 -3.91
N LEU A 298 21.84 15.16 -4.01
CA LEU A 298 22.98 14.77 -3.20
C LEU A 298 24.07 14.09 -4.04
N THR A 299 25.32 14.30 -3.66
CA THR A 299 26.47 13.55 -4.18
C THR A 299 27.36 13.06 -3.04
N ILE A 300 27.84 11.81 -3.15
CA ILE A 300 28.74 11.19 -2.19
C ILE A 300 29.96 10.66 -2.97
N PRO A 301 31.19 11.14 -2.75
CA PRO A 301 32.35 10.66 -3.45
C PRO A 301 32.68 9.19 -3.06
N LYS A 302 33.45 8.48 -3.87
CA LYS A 302 34.04 7.20 -3.47
C LYS A 302 35.05 7.43 -2.36
N LYS A 303 35.18 6.43 -1.47
CA LYS A 303 36.17 6.42 -0.39
C LYS A 303 37.59 6.26 -0.94
#